data_c065e996ee6fe42bf712fb69bb06eeb3
#
_entry.id   c065e996ee6fe42bf712fb69bb06eeb3
#
_cell.length_a   1.000
_cell.length_b   1.000
_cell.length_c   1.000
_cell.angle_alpha   90.00
_cell.angle_beta   90.00
_cell.angle_gamma   90.00
#
_symmetry.space_group_name_H-M   'P 1'
#
loop_
_entity.id
_entity.type
_entity.pdbx_description
1 polymer ?
#
loop_
_entity_poly.entity_id
_entity_poly.type
_entity_poly.pdbx_seq_one_letter_code
_entity_poly.pdbx_strand_id
1 'polypeptide(L)'
;DVIRAQAYTNDIRIDASQSVPVSSSLIRKLLHQGDVDIAARCLGYEYFLDGTVVGGYQVGRKIGFPTANLSVDDPDKLIPADGVYAVWVTFDGKTYMGMLNIGVRPTINNGPNRTIEVNILHFHSDIYDKFIRLTFVKRTRPELKYDSIDQLITQLHKDAEETETILFAAKRR
;
A
#
# COMPACT_ATOMS: atom_id res chain seq x y z
N ASP A 1 41.77 8.83 17.78
CA ASP A 1 40.69 8.12 18.54
C ASP A 1 39.44 8.08 17.67
N VAL A 2 39.10 6.87 17.20
CA VAL A 2 37.85 6.65 16.45
C VAL A 2 36.76 6.44 17.49
N ILE A 3 35.89 7.45 17.65
CA ILE A 3 34.70 7.32 18.50
C ILE A 3 33.73 6.39 17.75
N ARG A 4 33.59 5.15 18.20
CA ARG A 4 32.50 4.28 17.78
C ARG A 4 31.20 4.86 18.33
N ALA A 5 30.37 5.40 17.44
CA ALA A 5 28.99 5.72 17.80
C ALA A 5 28.30 4.43 18.29
N GLN A 6 27.85 4.43 19.54
CA GLN A 6 27.02 3.34 20.04
C GLN A 6 25.73 3.34 19.22
N ALA A 7 25.43 2.19 18.59
CA ALA A 7 24.15 2.02 17.91
C ALA A 7 23.02 2.15 18.96
N TYR A 8 22.12 3.09 18.72
CA TYR A 8 20.90 3.19 19.49
C TYR A 8 20.03 1.98 19.16
N THR A 9 19.98 1.00 20.05
CA THR A 9 19.11 -0.17 19.91
C THR A 9 17.77 0.13 20.57
N ASN A 10 16.82 0.62 19.78
CA ASN A 10 15.42 0.63 20.19
C ASN A 10 14.82 -0.74 19.85
N ASP A 11 14.56 -1.53 20.87
CA ASP A 11 13.85 -2.80 20.71
C ASP A 11 12.35 -2.53 20.52
N ILE A 12 11.76 -3.09 19.47
CA ILE A 12 10.31 -3.06 19.26
C ILE A 12 9.76 -4.45 19.55
N ARG A 13 8.69 -4.50 20.33
CA ARG A 13 7.89 -5.72 20.48
C ARG A 13 7.08 -5.94 19.20
N ILE A 14 7.41 -6.99 18.49
CA ILE A 14 6.66 -7.44 17.31
C ILE A 14 5.40 -8.17 17.77
N ASP A 15 5.51 -8.99 18.82
CA ASP A 15 4.40 -9.62 19.54
C ASP A 15 4.67 -9.60 21.05
N ALA A 16 3.79 -10.21 21.83
CA ALA A 16 3.91 -10.26 23.30
C ALA A 16 5.17 -10.99 23.80
N SER A 17 5.84 -11.77 22.94
CA SER A 17 6.92 -12.68 23.28
C SER A 17 8.29 -12.31 22.71
N GLN A 18 8.36 -11.43 21.70
CA GLN A 18 9.60 -11.10 21.01
C GLN A 18 9.88 -9.60 20.94
N SER A 19 11.00 -9.21 21.54
CA SER A 19 11.62 -7.90 21.34
C SER A 19 12.76 -8.06 20.33
N VAL A 20 12.73 -7.26 19.25
CA VAL A 20 13.72 -7.32 18.18
C VAL A 20 14.33 -5.94 17.97
N PRO A 21 15.66 -5.82 17.85
CA PRO A 21 16.30 -4.53 17.57
C PRO A 21 15.88 -4.00 16.19
N VAL A 22 15.52 -2.73 16.12
CA VAL A 22 15.15 -2.05 14.87
C VAL A 22 16.39 -1.83 14.02
N SER A 23 16.31 -2.25 12.76
CA SER A 23 17.35 -2.02 11.76
C SER A 23 16.77 -1.76 10.39
N SER A 24 17.52 -1.12 9.51
CA SER A 24 17.12 -0.93 8.11
C SER A 24 16.84 -2.26 7.40
N SER A 25 17.60 -3.31 7.72
CA SER A 25 17.40 -4.65 7.16
C SER A 25 16.08 -5.27 7.61
N LEU A 26 15.70 -5.09 8.88
CA LEU A 26 14.41 -5.54 9.40
C LEU A 26 13.25 -4.80 8.71
N ILE A 27 13.35 -3.49 8.58
CA ILE A 27 12.31 -2.67 7.92
C ILE A 27 12.11 -3.11 6.47
N ARG A 28 13.21 -3.30 5.70
CA ARG A 28 13.13 -3.81 4.33
C ARG A 28 12.47 -5.18 4.26
N LYS A 29 12.84 -6.09 5.16
CA LYS A 29 12.23 -7.43 5.24
C LYS A 29 10.72 -7.35 5.47
N LEU A 30 10.28 -6.53 6.43
CA LEU A 30 8.87 -6.33 6.75
C LEU A 30 8.09 -5.79 5.55
N LEU A 31 8.63 -4.78 4.84
CA LEU A 31 8.01 -4.23 3.64
C LEU A 31 7.94 -5.28 2.51
N HIS A 32 8.98 -6.08 2.31
CA HIS A 32 8.98 -7.18 1.33
C HIS A 32 7.98 -8.30 1.69
N GLN A 33 7.59 -8.43 2.95
CA GLN A 33 6.57 -9.37 3.42
C GLN A 33 5.16 -8.76 3.41
N GLY A 34 5.05 -7.44 3.24
CA GLY A 34 3.78 -6.72 3.30
C GLY A 34 3.34 -6.32 4.70
N ASP A 35 4.19 -6.50 5.71
CA ASP A 35 3.94 -6.17 7.11
C ASP A 35 4.15 -4.67 7.36
N VAL A 36 3.39 -3.84 6.63
CA VAL A 36 3.53 -2.38 6.61
C VAL A 36 3.18 -1.74 7.96
N ASP A 37 2.28 -2.34 8.72
CA ASP A 37 1.88 -1.90 10.06
C ASP A 37 3.01 -2.12 11.09
N ILE A 38 3.72 -3.25 11.01
CA ILE A 38 4.89 -3.50 11.85
C ILE A 38 6.06 -2.61 11.39
N ALA A 39 6.26 -2.46 10.08
CA ALA A 39 7.27 -1.55 9.53
C ALA A 39 7.06 -0.11 10.01
N ALA A 40 5.80 0.36 10.09
CA ALA A 40 5.47 1.69 10.61
C ALA A 40 5.89 1.86 12.09
N ARG A 41 5.71 0.82 12.91
CA ARG A 41 6.17 0.83 14.31
C ARG A 41 7.70 0.93 14.40
N CYS A 42 8.42 0.28 13.48
CA CYS A 42 9.87 0.38 13.39
C CYS A 42 10.34 1.74 12.91
N LEU A 43 9.64 2.34 11.94
CA LEU A 43 9.97 3.63 11.34
C LEU A 43 9.60 4.82 12.24
N GLY A 44 8.56 4.67 13.07
CA GLY A 44 7.95 5.77 13.80
C GLY A 44 6.96 6.60 12.95
N TYR A 45 6.70 6.20 11.70
CA TYR A 45 5.70 6.78 10.80
C TYR A 45 5.18 5.72 9.82
N GLU A 46 4.00 5.93 9.25
CA GLU A 46 3.43 5.03 8.25
C GLU A 46 4.20 5.15 6.93
N TYR A 47 4.59 4.00 6.36
CA TYR A 47 5.30 3.96 5.08
C TYR A 47 4.42 4.52 3.96
N PHE A 48 5.02 5.22 3.01
CA PHE A 48 4.27 5.87 1.93
C PHE A 48 4.99 5.77 0.58
N LEU A 49 4.20 5.87 -0.48
CA LEU A 49 4.66 6.02 -1.86
C LEU A 49 4.13 7.34 -2.42
N ASP A 50 5.01 8.10 -3.03
CA ASP A 50 4.67 9.30 -3.78
C ASP A 50 4.78 9.04 -5.27
N GLY A 51 3.88 9.60 -6.04
CA GLY A 51 3.92 9.47 -7.47
C GLY A 51 2.80 10.22 -8.20
N THR A 52 2.82 10.05 -9.51
CA THR A 52 1.85 10.67 -10.42
C THR A 52 0.85 9.64 -10.91
N VAL A 53 -0.41 10.02 -10.97
CA VAL A 53 -1.46 9.17 -11.52
C VAL A 53 -1.31 9.10 -13.03
N VAL A 54 -1.13 7.91 -13.55
CA VAL A 54 -1.00 7.62 -14.98
C VAL A 54 -2.21 6.85 -15.50
N GLY A 55 -2.43 6.87 -16.82
CA GLY A 55 -3.48 6.11 -17.46
C GLY A 55 -3.31 4.61 -17.24
N GLY A 56 -4.42 3.90 -17.04
CA GLY A 56 -4.46 2.46 -16.85
C GLY A 56 -5.62 1.80 -17.58
N TYR A 57 -5.67 0.47 -17.53
CA TYR A 57 -6.79 -0.28 -18.09
C TYR A 57 -8.06 -0.02 -17.28
N GLN A 58 -9.10 0.49 -17.93
CA GLN A 58 -10.34 0.93 -17.29
C GLN A 58 -11.28 -0.23 -16.90
N VAL A 59 -10.75 -1.43 -16.60
CA VAL A 59 -11.56 -2.59 -16.22
C VAL A 59 -12.34 -2.31 -14.94
N GLY A 60 -11.69 -1.73 -13.92
CA GLY A 60 -12.34 -1.38 -12.66
C GLY A 60 -13.54 -0.45 -12.83
N ARG A 61 -13.47 0.51 -13.77
CA ARG A 61 -14.59 1.42 -14.05
C ARG A 61 -15.83 0.66 -14.52
N LYS A 62 -15.66 -0.39 -15.33
CA LYS A 62 -16.78 -1.20 -15.87
C LYS A 62 -17.50 -2.02 -14.79
N ILE A 63 -16.82 -2.36 -13.71
CA ILE A 63 -17.34 -3.17 -12.61
C ILE A 63 -17.68 -2.35 -11.36
N GLY A 64 -17.67 -1.01 -11.44
CA GLY A 64 -18.02 -0.12 -10.33
C GLY A 64 -16.90 0.19 -9.34
N PHE A 65 -15.66 -0.22 -9.63
CA PHE A 65 -14.47 0.06 -8.82
C PHE A 65 -13.39 0.76 -9.65
N PRO A 66 -13.58 2.03 -10.05
CA PRO A 66 -12.58 2.76 -10.81
C PRO A 66 -11.27 2.86 -10.03
N THR A 67 -10.15 2.60 -10.70
CA THR A 67 -8.82 2.65 -10.11
C THR A 67 -7.94 3.70 -10.78
N ALA A 68 -7.08 4.33 -9.98
CA ALA A 68 -5.99 5.17 -10.44
C ALA A 68 -4.68 4.38 -10.38
N ASN A 69 -3.90 4.42 -11.45
CA ASN A 69 -2.57 3.80 -11.48
C ASN A 69 -1.53 4.80 -11.05
N LEU A 70 -0.66 4.41 -10.12
CA LEU A 70 0.44 5.23 -9.65
C LEU A 70 1.73 4.86 -10.40
N SER A 71 2.38 5.87 -10.98
CA SER A 71 3.79 5.82 -11.33
C SER A 71 4.59 6.41 -10.18
N VAL A 72 5.39 5.59 -9.51
CA VAL A 72 6.22 6.05 -8.37
C VAL A 72 7.34 6.92 -8.90
N ASP A 73 7.53 8.10 -8.32
CA ASP A 73 8.50 9.09 -8.82
C ASP A 73 9.95 8.69 -8.51
N ASP A 74 10.19 8.08 -7.36
CA ASP A 74 11.51 7.60 -6.96
C ASP A 74 11.70 6.13 -7.39
N PRO A 75 12.59 5.84 -8.38
CA PRO A 75 12.84 4.48 -8.84
C PRO A 75 13.47 3.57 -7.79
N ASP A 76 14.14 4.14 -6.79
CA ASP A 76 14.79 3.40 -5.71
C ASP A 76 13.85 3.15 -4.51
N LYS A 77 12.63 3.72 -4.56
CA LYS A 77 11.65 3.53 -3.49
C LYS A 77 11.19 2.08 -3.43
N LEU A 78 11.31 1.45 -2.27
CA LEU A 78 10.88 0.07 -2.07
C LEU A 78 9.35 -0.02 -2.17
N ILE A 79 8.88 -0.89 -3.05
CA ILE A 79 7.46 -1.22 -3.19
C ILE A 79 7.15 -2.39 -2.27
N PRO A 80 6.16 -2.29 -1.36
CA PRO A 80 5.75 -3.40 -0.51
C PRO A 80 5.31 -4.64 -1.29
N ALA A 81 5.18 -5.78 -0.62
CA ALA A 81 4.75 -7.04 -1.23
C ALA A 81 3.44 -6.90 -2.01
N ASP A 82 3.22 -7.77 -3.00
CA ASP A 82 1.96 -7.86 -3.72
C ASP A 82 0.79 -8.15 -2.75
N GLY A 83 -0.37 -7.60 -3.04
CA GLY A 83 -1.56 -7.76 -2.21
C GLY A 83 -2.46 -6.54 -2.20
N VAL A 84 -3.46 -6.59 -1.36
CA VAL A 84 -4.42 -5.50 -1.14
C VAL A 84 -4.13 -4.83 0.20
N TYR A 85 -4.20 -3.51 0.21
CA TYR A 85 -3.84 -2.66 1.36
C TYR A 85 -4.91 -1.60 1.63
N ALA A 86 -5.18 -1.37 2.90
CA ALA A 86 -5.86 -0.16 3.36
C ALA A 86 -4.84 0.99 3.39
N VAL A 87 -5.12 2.07 2.67
CA VAL A 87 -4.23 3.23 2.54
C VAL A 87 -4.99 4.54 2.68
N TRP A 88 -4.27 5.57 3.13
CA TRP A 88 -4.71 6.95 2.96
C TRP A 88 -4.21 7.47 1.61
N VAL A 89 -5.06 8.18 0.87
CA VAL A 89 -4.73 8.82 -0.40
C VAL A 89 -4.78 10.33 -0.21
N THR A 90 -3.64 11.00 -0.32
CA THR A 90 -3.55 12.45 -0.11
C THR A 90 -3.17 13.15 -1.41
N PHE A 91 -3.96 14.13 -1.79
CA PHE A 91 -3.71 15.04 -2.91
C PHE A 91 -4.54 16.32 -2.76
N ASP A 92 -4.08 17.41 -3.35
CA ASP A 92 -4.72 18.74 -3.28
C ASP A 92 -5.07 19.16 -1.83
N GLY A 93 -4.23 18.80 -0.85
CA GLY A 93 -4.43 19.12 0.56
C GLY A 93 -5.55 18.34 1.27
N LYS A 94 -6.13 17.32 0.63
CA LYS A 94 -7.18 16.48 1.18
C LYS A 94 -6.73 15.04 1.28
N THR A 95 -7.28 14.31 2.26
CA THR A 95 -7.00 12.90 2.50
C THR A 95 -8.27 12.07 2.38
N TYR A 96 -8.19 10.99 1.62
CA TYR A 96 -9.27 10.06 1.32
C TYR A 96 -8.90 8.65 1.76
N MET A 97 -9.90 7.81 1.95
CA MET A 97 -9.70 6.37 2.16
C MET A 97 -9.49 5.69 0.80
N GLY A 98 -8.54 4.75 0.74
CA GLY A 98 -8.24 4.01 -0.47
C GLY A 98 -7.99 2.54 -0.24
N MET A 99 -8.44 1.74 -1.20
CA MET A 99 -8.14 0.34 -1.34
C MET A 99 -7.10 0.18 -2.44
N LEU A 100 -5.88 -0.19 -2.06
CA LEU A 100 -4.73 -0.28 -2.96
C LEU A 100 -4.47 -1.74 -3.34
N ASN A 101 -4.25 -2.01 -4.61
CA ASN A 101 -3.75 -3.28 -5.10
C ASN A 101 -2.33 -3.11 -5.67
N ILE A 102 -1.39 -3.89 -5.14
CA ILE A 102 -0.06 -4.07 -5.72
C ILE A 102 -0.03 -5.46 -6.33
N GLY A 103 0.26 -5.55 -7.62
CA GLY A 103 0.27 -6.82 -8.34
C GLY A 103 1.27 -6.85 -9.48
N VAL A 104 1.41 -8.01 -10.09
CA VAL A 104 2.26 -8.22 -11.26
C VAL A 104 1.38 -8.48 -12.47
N ARG A 105 1.59 -7.69 -13.53
CA ARG A 105 0.98 -7.98 -14.83
C ARG A 105 2.01 -8.59 -15.77
N PRO A 106 1.71 -9.73 -16.43
CA PRO A 106 2.53 -10.23 -17.51
C PRO A 106 2.51 -9.23 -18.67
N THR A 107 3.66 -8.82 -19.15
CA THR A 107 3.79 -8.03 -20.38
C THR A 107 4.42 -8.90 -21.47
N ILE A 108 3.97 -8.70 -22.72
CA ILE A 108 4.37 -9.55 -23.84
C ILE A 108 5.88 -9.46 -24.14
N ASN A 109 6.50 -8.33 -23.86
CA ASN A 109 7.89 -8.06 -24.28
C ASN A 109 8.89 -7.72 -23.16
N ASN A 110 8.46 -7.40 -21.92
CA ASN A 110 9.33 -6.84 -20.88
C ASN A 110 9.30 -7.58 -19.52
N GLY A 111 8.78 -8.80 -19.46
CA GLY A 111 8.66 -9.52 -18.20
C GLY A 111 7.53 -8.99 -17.29
N PRO A 112 7.52 -9.40 -16.01
CA PRO A 112 6.47 -9.00 -15.08
C PRO A 112 6.66 -7.52 -14.66
N ASN A 113 5.67 -6.67 -14.97
CA ASN A 113 5.59 -5.30 -14.46
C ASN A 113 4.71 -5.24 -13.22
N ARG A 114 5.23 -4.70 -12.12
CA ARG A 114 4.43 -4.42 -10.93
C ARG A 114 3.52 -3.22 -11.19
N THR A 115 2.26 -3.37 -10.84
CA THR A 115 1.25 -2.31 -10.94
C THR A 115 0.80 -1.89 -9.56
N ILE A 116 0.58 -0.60 -9.38
CA ILE A 116 0.10 0.02 -8.15
C ILE A 116 -1.19 0.73 -8.51
N GLU A 117 -2.32 0.14 -8.12
CA GLU A 117 -3.66 0.62 -8.48
C GLU A 117 -4.47 0.91 -7.23
N VAL A 118 -5.00 2.13 -7.10
CA VAL A 118 -5.81 2.51 -5.95
C VAL A 118 -7.22 2.85 -6.36
N ASN A 119 -8.20 2.24 -5.70
CA ASN A 119 -9.58 2.69 -5.70
C ASN A 119 -9.78 3.64 -4.51
N ILE A 120 -10.17 4.89 -4.79
CA ILE A 120 -10.48 5.86 -3.75
C ILE A 120 -11.95 5.68 -3.39
N LEU A 121 -12.21 5.30 -2.14
CA LEU A 121 -13.57 5.02 -1.67
C LEU A 121 -14.42 6.29 -1.66
N HIS A 122 -15.67 6.17 -2.11
CA HIS A 122 -16.64 7.28 -2.17
C HIS A 122 -16.16 8.50 -2.98
N PHE A 123 -15.33 8.26 -3.99
CA PHE A 123 -14.76 9.30 -4.82
C PHE A 123 -15.04 9.02 -6.30
N HIS A 124 -15.51 10.03 -7.05
CA HIS A 124 -16.01 9.86 -8.43
C HIS A 124 -15.39 10.81 -9.45
N SER A 125 -14.36 11.57 -9.07
CA SER A 125 -13.70 12.51 -9.98
C SER A 125 -12.45 11.89 -10.61
N ASP A 126 -12.04 12.43 -11.77
CA ASP A 126 -10.78 12.07 -12.40
C ASP A 126 -9.61 12.78 -11.70
N ILE A 127 -8.54 12.02 -11.46
CA ILE A 127 -7.30 12.51 -10.85
C ILE A 127 -6.07 12.23 -11.74
N TYR A 128 -6.27 12.03 -13.03
CA TYR A 128 -5.19 11.84 -13.98
C TYR A 128 -4.19 13.01 -13.92
N ASP A 129 -2.90 12.70 -14.07
CA ASP A 129 -1.76 13.63 -13.93
C ASP A 129 -1.58 14.30 -12.57
N LYS A 130 -2.42 13.99 -11.57
CA LYS A 130 -2.20 14.50 -10.23
C LYS A 130 -1.06 13.77 -9.53
N PHE A 131 -0.29 14.53 -8.75
CA PHE A 131 0.63 13.98 -7.76
C PHE A 131 -0.18 13.52 -6.55
N ILE A 132 0.02 12.28 -6.12
CA ILE A 132 -0.65 11.71 -4.94
C ILE A 132 0.35 11.02 -4.01
N ARG A 133 0.01 10.98 -2.73
CA ARG A 133 0.68 10.17 -1.73
C ARG A 133 -0.23 9.05 -1.28
N LEU A 134 0.29 7.83 -1.30
CA LEU A 134 -0.34 6.63 -0.73
C LEU A 134 0.35 6.28 0.59
N THR A 135 -0.34 6.42 1.70
CA THR A 135 0.17 6.10 3.04
C THR A 135 -0.40 4.77 3.49
N PHE A 136 0.46 3.79 3.74
CA PHE A 136 0.07 2.41 4.06
C PHE A 136 -0.33 2.28 5.53
N VAL A 137 -1.49 1.70 5.78
CA VAL A 137 -1.97 1.41 7.13
C VAL A 137 -1.86 -0.08 7.44
N LYS A 138 -2.41 -0.93 6.57
CA LYS A 138 -2.39 -2.39 6.76
C LYS A 138 -2.59 -3.15 5.45
N ARG A 139 -1.93 -4.30 5.31
CA ARG A 139 -2.24 -5.29 4.28
C ARG A 139 -3.48 -6.07 4.70
N THR A 140 -4.51 -6.11 3.86
CA THR A 140 -5.76 -6.82 4.13
C THR A 140 -5.67 -8.28 3.68
N ARG A 141 -5.06 -8.52 2.51
CA ARG A 141 -4.90 -9.86 1.97
C ARG A 141 -3.83 -9.95 0.87
N PRO A 142 -3.35 -11.15 0.55
CA PRO A 142 -2.54 -11.37 -0.67
C PRO A 142 -3.38 -11.20 -1.94
N GLU A 143 -2.72 -11.15 -3.10
CA GLU A 143 -3.40 -11.24 -4.38
C GLU A 143 -4.10 -12.59 -4.54
N LEU A 144 -5.29 -12.57 -5.14
CA LEU A 144 -6.08 -13.75 -5.43
C LEU A 144 -6.46 -13.78 -6.91
N LYS A 145 -6.60 -14.97 -7.45
CA LYS A 145 -7.18 -15.20 -8.79
C LYS A 145 -8.65 -15.52 -8.62
N TYR A 146 -9.47 -15.06 -9.56
CA TYR A 146 -10.91 -15.28 -9.57
C TYR A 146 -11.32 -15.98 -10.83
N ASP A 147 -12.23 -16.96 -10.71
CA ASP A 147 -12.75 -17.73 -11.83
C ASP A 147 -13.84 -16.98 -12.60
N SER A 148 -14.44 -15.95 -11.99
CA SER A 148 -15.49 -15.13 -12.59
C SER A 148 -15.41 -13.68 -12.16
N ILE A 149 -16.02 -12.80 -12.97
CA ILE A 149 -16.16 -11.36 -12.63
C ILE A 149 -17.04 -11.19 -11.39
N ASP A 150 -18.08 -12.01 -11.21
CA ASP A 150 -18.97 -11.92 -10.05
C ASP A 150 -18.23 -12.23 -8.74
N GLN A 151 -17.34 -13.21 -8.74
CA GLN A 151 -16.47 -13.51 -7.60
C GLN A 151 -15.54 -12.33 -7.30
N LEU A 152 -14.95 -11.72 -8.32
CA LEU A 152 -14.11 -10.53 -8.18
C LEU A 152 -14.89 -9.38 -7.56
N ILE A 153 -16.07 -9.06 -8.07
CA ILE A 153 -16.92 -7.97 -7.56
C ILE A 153 -17.30 -8.22 -6.10
N THR A 154 -17.70 -9.44 -5.77
CA THR A 154 -18.03 -9.82 -4.39
C THR A 154 -16.84 -9.60 -3.44
N GLN A 155 -15.63 -9.97 -3.88
CA GLN A 155 -14.44 -9.78 -3.08
C GLN A 155 -14.09 -8.30 -2.93
N LEU A 156 -14.22 -7.50 -4.00
CA LEU A 156 -13.95 -6.05 -3.94
C LEU A 156 -14.87 -5.32 -2.96
N HIS A 157 -16.14 -5.73 -2.85
CA HIS A 157 -17.04 -5.18 -1.83
C HIS A 157 -16.57 -5.52 -0.41
N LYS A 158 -16.15 -6.76 -0.15
CA LYS A 158 -15.58 -7.16 1.15
C LYS A 158 -14.30 -6.39 1.47
N ASP A 159 -13.42 -6.23 0.49
CA ASP A 159 -12.17 -5.48 0.64
C ASP A 159 -12.44 -4.00 0.98
N ALA A 160 -13.46 -3.39 0.36
CA ALA A 160 -13.86 -2.02 0.65
C ALA A 160 -14.37 -1.86 2.09
N GLU A 161 -15.25 -2.75 2.54
CA GLU A 161 -15.77 -2.76 3.92
C GLU A 161 -14.65 -2.95 4.94
N GLU A 162 -13.74 -3.90 4.70
CA GLU A 162 -12.59 -4.14 5.57
C GLU A 162 -11.65 -2.93 5.60
N THR A 163 -11.38 -2.33 4.45
CA THR A 163 -10.56 -1.12 4.33
C THR A 163 -11.15 0.04 5.14
N GLU A 164 -12.45 0.28 5.02
CA GLU A 164 -13.12 1.31 5.82
C GLU A 164 -13.00 1.05 7.31
N THR A 165 -13.23 -0.18 7.75
CA THR A 165 -13.13 -0.58 9.15
C THR A 165 -11.73 -0.31 9.71
N ILE A 166 -10.69 -0.68 8.96
CA ILE A 166 -9.29 -0.48 9.35
C ILE A 166 -8.98 1.02 9.45
N LEU A 167 -9.35 1.80 8.43
CA LEU A 167 -9.02 3.23 8.37
C LEU A 167 -9.80 4.06 9.38
N PHE A 168 -11.06 3.74 9.67
CA PHE A 168 -11.80 4.37 10.75
C PHE A 168 -11.16 4.10 12.12
N ALA A 169 -10.68 2.90 12.38
CA ALA A 169 -9.96 2.57 13.61
C ALA A 169 -8.61 3.32 13.71
N ALA A 170 -7.88 3.47 12.61
CA ALA A 170 -6.61 4.20 12.56
C ALA A 170 -6.76 5.70 12.79
N LYS A 171 -7.86 6.32 12.32
CA LYS A 171 -8.14 7.76 12.50
C LYS A 171 -8.39 8.16 13.96
N ARG A 172 -8.74 7.20 14.82
CA ARG A 172 -9.05 7.45 16.24
C ARG A 172 -7.82 7.42 17.16
N ARG A 173 -6.63 7.12 16.61
CA ARG A 173 -5.35 7.11 17.32
C ARG A 173 -4.57 8.38 17.05
#